data_54a8e41e6c6134ab10f894e6d9d7d4d9
#
_entry.id   54a8e41e6c6134ab10f894e6d9d7d4d9
#
_cell.length_a   1.000
_cell.length_b   1.000
_cell.length_c   1.000
_cell.angle_alpha   90.00
_cell.angle_beta   90.00
_cell.angle_gamma   90.00
#
_symmetry.space_group_name_H-M   'P 1'
#
loop_
_entity.id
_entity.type
_entity.pdbx_description
1 polymer ?
#
loop_
_entity_poly.entity_id
_entity_poly.type
_entity_poly.pdbx_seq_one_letter_code
_entity_poly.pdbx_strand_id
1 'polypeptide(L)'
;MTALMNEIESYWTRRADSFAYGQFTDDNEKRWMGVITREFPDKDNLKILDIGTGPGFFAINLAKRGYDVTAVDYTPAMLEEAKKNAGEYRDKICFQQMDAQNLAFPDETFDVVVSRNLTWNLENPQKAYKEWHRVLKMGGCDAEL
;
A
#
# COMPACT_ATOMS: atom_id res chain seq x y z
N MET A 1 -9.67 4.28 -18.68
CA MET A 1 -8.29 4.47 -18.21
C MET A 1 -7.43 5.08 -19.29
N THR A 2 -6.44 5.84 -18.90
CA THR A 2 -5.58 6.54 -19.84
C THR A 2 -4.48 5.66 -20.39
N ALA A 3 -3.90 6.05 -21.54
CA ALA A 3 -2.74 5.37 -22.11
C ALA A 3 -1.55 5.36 -21.14
N LEU A 4 -1.34 6.46 -20.42
CA LEU A 4 -0.25 6.58 -19.45
C LEU A 4 -0.39 5.55 -18.31
N MET A 5 -1.59 5.40 -17.76
CA MET A 5 -1.83 4.42 -16.69
C MET A 5 -1.64 2.99 -17.19
N ASN A 6 -2.01 2.71 -18.43
CA ASN A 6 -1.76 1.40 -19.04
C ASN A 6 -0.26 1.12 -19.23
N GLU A 7 0.52 2.13 -19.59
CA GLU A 7 1.97 2.00 -19.69
C GLU A 7 2.61 1.75 -18.33
N ILE A 8 2.16 2.45 -17.30
CA ILE A 8 2.63 2.26 -15.92
C ILE A 8 2.30 0.84 -15.46
N GLU A 9 1.08 0.36 -15.69
CA GLU A 9 0.70 -1.01 -15.37
C GLU A 9 1.59 -2.03 -16.08
N SER A 10 1.82 -1.84 -17.38
CA SER A 10 2.68 -2.74 -18.17
C SER A 10 4.10 -2.77 -17.64
N TYR A 11 4.66 -1.62 -17.24
CA TYR A 11 5.99 -1.52 -16.65
C TYR A 11 6.09 -2.37 -15.37
N TRP A 12 5.16 -2.20 -14.45
CA TRP A 12 5.17 -2.93 -13.18
C TRP A 12 4.83 -4.40 -13.34
N THR A 13 3.98 -4.75 -14.32
CA THR A 13 3.70 -6.15 -14.64
C THR A 13 4.98 -6.89 -15.02
N ARG A 14 5.83 -6.25 -15.84
CA ARG A 14 7.11 -6.85 -16.23
C ARG A 14 8.12 -6.96 -15.09
N ARG A 15 7.97 -6.15 -14.04
CA ARG A 15 8.89 -6.10 -12.92
C ARG A 15 8.38 -6.83 -11.66
N ALA A 16 7.16 -7.36 -11.69
CA ALA A 16 6.52 -7.90 -10.50
C ALA A 16 7.38 -8.95 -9.79
N ASP A 17 7.96 -9.90 -10.53
CA ASP A 17 8.78 -10.95 -9.95
C ASP A 17 10.11 -10.46 -9.40
N SER A 18 10.76 -9.55 -10.12
CA SER A 18 12.11 -9.09 -9.77
C SER A 18 12.11 -8.01 -8.71
N PHE A 19 11.05 -7.21 -8.61
CA PHE A 19 10.97 -6.09 -7.69
C PHE A 19 10.97 -6.53 -6.22
N ALA A 20 10.38 -7.69 -5.94
CA ALA A 20 10.32 -8.25 -4.58
C ALA A 20 11.68 -8.72 -4.08
N TYR A 21 12.58 -9.08 -5.00
CA TYR A 21 13.87 -9.65 -4.64
C TYR A 21 14.72 -8.64 -3.87
N GLY A 22 15.17 -9.06 -2.68
CA GLY A 22 16.00 -8.22 -1.82
C GLY A 22 15.26 -7.25 -0.91
N GLN A 23 13.94 -7.07 -1.06
CA GLN A 23 13.16 -6.21 -0.16
C GLN A 23 12.85 -6.89 1.17
N PHE A 24 12.55 -8.18 1.12
CA PHE A 24 12.13 -8.96 2.30
C PHE A 24 13.32 -9.48 3.09
N THR A 25 14.10 -8.58 3.68
CA THR A 25 15.17 -8.91 4.59
C THR A 25 14.82 -8.42 5.99
N ASP A 26 15.33 -9.10 7.03
CA ASP A 26 15.04 -8.72 8.43
C ASP A 26 15.48 -7.29 8.72
N ASP A 27 16.63 -6.86 8.19
CA ASP A 27 17.13 -5.50 8.39
C ASP A 27 16.22 -4.45 7.78
N ASN A 28 15.74 -4.69 6.56
CA ASN A 28 14.79 -3.80 5.90
C ASN A 28 13.46 -3.74 6.66
N GLU A 29 12.96 -4.87 7.11
CA GLU A 29 11.73 -4.94 7.89
C GLU A 29 11.82 -4.07 9.14
N LYS A 30 12.87 -4.26 9.94
CA LYS A 30 13.07 -3.50 11.17
C LYS A 30 13.22 -2.01 10.90
N ARG A 31 14.01 -1.66 9.88
CA ARG A 31 14.27 -0.28 9.52
C ARG A 31 13.00 0.47 9.12
N TRP A 32 12.25 -0.09 8.18
CA TRP A 32 11.05 0.56 7.66
C TRP A 32 9.90 0.56 8.66
N MET A 33 9.70 -0.54 9.39
CA MET A 33 8.67 -0.59 10.42
C MET A 33 8.97 0.39 11.56
N GLY A 34 10.22 0.56 11.94
CA GLY A 34 10.62 1.57 12.91
C GLY A 34 10.31 3.00 12.46
N VAL A 35 10.48 3.28 11.17
CA VAL A 35 10.19 4.61 10.60
C VAL A 35 8.70 4.89 10.53
N ILE A 36 7.91 4.00 9.93
CA ILE A 36 6.49 4.27 9.70
C ILE A 36 5.66 4.20 10.98
N THR A 37 5.90 3.25 11.87
CA THR A 37 5.07 3.09 13.07
C THR A 37 5.24 4.22 14.07
N ARG A 38 6.33 4.98 13.96
CA ARG A 38 6.60 6.13 14.82
C ARG A 38 5.53 7.20 14.74
N GLU A 39 4.91 7.36 13.58
CA GLU A 39 3.90 8.39 13.31
C GLU A 39 2.46 7.87 13.51
N PHE A 40 2.28 6.60 13.86
CA PHE A 40 0.94 6.02 13.99
C PHE A 40 0.19 6.62 15.19
N PRO A 41 -1.15 6.83 15.05
CA PRO A 41 -1.97 7.24 16.18
C PRO A 41 -1.85 6.27 17.35
N ASP A 42 -1.86 6.81 18.58
CA ASP A 42 -1.84 6.01 19.79
C ASP A 42 -3.24 5.48 20.11
N LYS A 43 -3.62 4.42 19.42
CA LYS A 43 -4.91 3.76 19.63
C LYS A 43 -4.82 2.31 19.16
N ASP A 44 -5.66 1.45 19.73
CA ASP A 44 -5.72 0.05 19.36
C ASP A 44 -6.50 -0.16 18.05
N ASN A 45 -6.29 -1.31 17.42
CA ASN A 45 -7.03 -1.75 16.24
C ASN A 45 -6.98 -0.78 15.06
N LEU A 46 -5.78 -0.29 14.75
CA LEU A 46 -5.58 0.60 13.62
C LEU A 46 -5.93 -0.10 12.30
N LYS A 47 -6.72 0.59 11.49
CA LYS A 47 -7.06 0.16 10.14
C LYS A 47 -6.17 0.89 9.15
N ILE A 48 -5.38 0.15 8.40
CA ILE A 48 -4.31 0.68 7.55
C ILE A 48 -4.57 0.38 6.09
N LEU A 49 -4.43 1.40 5.25
CA LEU A 49 -4.45 1.25 3.78
C LEU A 49 -3.05 1.41 3.24
N ASP A 50 -2.56 0.38 2.54
CA ASP A 50 -1.30 0.43 1.79
C ASP A 50 -1.60 0.64 0.32
N ILE A 51 -1.27 1.83 -0.20
CA ILE A 51 -1.54 2.23 -1.57
C ILE A 51 -0.30 2.01 -2.42
N GLY A 52 -0.48 1.28 -3.53
CA GLY A 52 0.65 0.88 -4.35
C GLY A 52 1.49 -0.17 -3.63
N THR A 53 0.82 -1.19 -3.11
CA THR A 53 1.45 -2.21 -2.24
C THR A 53 2.61 -2.94 -2.92
N GLY A 54 2.61 -3.01 -4.26
CA GLY A 54 3.64 -3.72 -5.02
C GLY A 54 3.71 -5.18 -4.59
N PRO A 55 4.92 -5.70 -4.29
CA PRO A 55 5.06 -7.08 -3.81
C PRO A 55 4.61 -7.28 -2.36
N GLY A 56 4.05 -6.26 -1.71
CA GLY A 56 3.40 -6.37 -0.42
C GLY A 56 4.27 -6.11 0.81
N PHE A 57 5.43 -5.50 0.65
CA PHE A 57 6.38 -5.33 1.75
C PHE A 57 5.76 -4.68 3.00
N PHE A 58 5.13 -3.52 2.86
CA PHE A 58 4.51 -2.84 4.01
C PHE A 58 3.29 -3.60 4.52
N ALA A 59 2.41 -4.02 3.61
CA ALA A 59 1.19 -4.71 3.98
C ALA A 59 1.47 -5.97 4.79
N ILE A 60 2.42 -6.79 4.34
CA ILE A 60 2.78 -8.05 5.00
C ILE A 60 3.39 -7.78 6.38
N ASN A 61 4.33 -6.83 6.47
CA ASN A 61 4.98 -6.53 7.74
C ASN A 61 4.02 -5.91 8.76
N LEU A 62 3.08 -5.09 8.31
CA LEU A 62 2.04 -4.53 9.17
C LEU A 62 1.07 -5.62 9.64
N ALA A 63 0.66 -6.53 8.75
CA ALA A 63 -0.19 -7.66 9.13
C ALA A 63 0.48 -8.59 10.14
N LYS A 64 1.78 -8.83 9.99
CA LYS A 64 2.56 -9.60 10.98
C LYS A 64 2.53 -8.99 12.36
N ARG A 65 2.39 -7.67 12.45
CA ARG A 65 2.29 -6.93 13.72
C ARG A 65 0.87 -6.82 14.26
N GLY A 66 -0.10 -7.45 13.58
CA GLY A 66 -1.48 -7.51 14.05
C GLY A 66 -2.38 -6.36 13.62
N TYR A 67 -1.92 -5.49 12.73
CA TYR A 67 -2.75 -4.42 12.19
C TYR A 67 -3.76 -4.95 11.18
N ASP A 68 -4.89 -4.26 11.06
CA ASP A 68 -5.92 -4.54 10.05
C ASP A 68 -5.53 -3.84 8.74
N VAL A 69 -5.06 -4.60 7.75
CA VAL A 69 -4.45 -4.07 6.53
C VAL A 69 -5.31 -4.34 5.31
N THR A 70 -5.56 -3.28 4.54
CA THR A 70 -6.06 -3.33 3.17
C THR A 70 -4.95 -2.87 2.23
N ALA A 71 -4.65 -3.66 1.20
CA ALA A 71 -3.58 -3.38 0.27
C ALA A 71 -4.12 -3.26 -1.14
N VAL A 72 -3.83 -2.15 -1.80
CA VAL A 72 -4.30 -1.90 -3.17
C VAL A 72 -3.14 -1.67 -4.11
N ASP A 73 -3.30 -2.08 -5.35
CA ASP A 73 -2.36 -1.82 -6.43
C ASP A 73 -3.11 -1.78 -7.76
N TYR A 74 -2.62 -0.97 -8.67
CA TYR A 74 -3.20 -0.87 -10.00
C TYR A 74 -2.85 -2.07 -10.89
N THR A 75 -1.75 -2.75 -10.59
CA THR A 75 -1.18 -3.84 -11.39
C THR A 75 -1.55 -5.20 -10.82
N PRO A 76 -2.39 -6.01 -11.52
CA PRO A 76 -2.78 -7.34 -11.04
C PRO A 76 -1.60 -8.27 -10.77
N ALA A 77 -0.55 -8.20 -11.58
CA ALA A 77 0.64 -9.04 -11.39
C ALA A 77 1.36 -8.72 -10.06
N MET A 78 1.36 -7.45 -9.63
CA MET A 78 1.91 -7.06 -8.33
C MET A 78 1.07 -7.63 -7.19
N LEU A 79 -0.25 -7.60 -7.30
CA LEU A 79 -1.15 -8.18 -6.30
C LEU A 79 -0.94 -9.69 -6.17
N GLU A 80 -0.74 -10.40 -7.27
CA GLU A 80 -0.45 -11.84 -7.23
C GLU A 80 0.88 -12.11 -6.52
N GLU A 81 1.91 -11.32 -6.79
CA GLU A 81 3.19 -11.42 -6.08
C GLU A 81 3.02 -11.11 -4.58
N ALA A 82 2.26 -10.08 -4.24
CA ALA A 82 1.99 -9.73 -2.85
C ALA A 82 1.28 -10.87 -2.11
N LYS A 83 0.28 -11.48 -2.71
CA LYS A 83 -0.44 -12.63 -2.14
C LYS A 83 0.50 -13.81 -1.93
N LYS A 84 1.36 -14.09 -2.89
CA LYS A 84 2.35 -15.16 -2.82
C LYS A 84 3.35 -14.91 -1.69
N ASN A 85 3.86 -13.68 -1.60
CA ASN A 85 4.81 -13.29 -0.56
C ASN A 85 4.18 -13.29 0.84
N ALA A 86 2.88 -13.03 0.93
CA ALA A 86 2.15 -13.01 2.20
C ALA A 86 2.07 -14.39 2.86
N GLY A 87 2.05 -15.47 2.05
CA GLY A 87 2.01 -16.82 2.58
C GLY A 87 0.85 -17.04 3.56
N GLU A 88 1.17 -17.37 4.80
CA GLU A 88 0.17 -17.60 5.86
C GLU A 88 -0.62 -16.35 6.24
N TYR A 89 -0.11 -15.14 5.94
CA TYR A 89 -0.80 -13.88 6.24
C TYR A 89 -1.74 -13.43 5.13
N ARG A 90 -1.82 -14.16 4.02
CA ARG A 90 -2.66 -13.82 2.88
C ARG A 90 -4.10 -13.52 3.25
N ASP A 91 -4.69 -14.36 4.11
CA ASP A 91 -6.09 -14.22 4.52
C ASP A 91 -6.31 -13.11 5.54
N LYS A 92 -5.24 -12.52 6.06
CA LYS A 92 -5.29 -11.41 7.02
C LYS A 92 -5.17 -10.04 6.35
N ILE A 93 -4.96 -10.02 5.05
CA ILE A 93 -4.82 -8.79 4.26
C ILE A 93 -5.91 -8.77 3.19
N CYS A 94 -6.63 -7.66 3.08
CA CYS A 94 -7.59 -7.46 2.01
C CYS A 94 -6.86 -6.87 0.80
N PHE A 95 -6.64 -7.68 -0.24
CA PHE A 95 -6.00 -7.24 -1.48
C PHE A 95 -7.04 -6.86 -2.52
N GLN A 96 -6.91 -5.66 -3.12
CA GLN A 96 -7.83 -5.19 -4.16
C GLN A 96 -7.07 -4.45 -5.26
N GLN A 97 -7.46 -4.70 -6.52
CA GLN A 97 -6.99 -3.90 -7.63
C GLN A 97 -7.72 -2.56 -7.62
N MET A 98 -6.94 -1.46 -7.64
CA MET A 98 -7.53 -0.13 -7.51
C MET A 98 -6.57 0.95 -8.01
N ASP A 99 -7.12 2.00 -8.61
CA ASP A 99 -6.38 3.21 -8.97
C ASP A 99 -6.21 4.08 -7.72
N ALA A 100 -4.97 4.42 -7.38
CA ALA A 100 -4.67 5.30 -6.25
C ALA A 100 -5.32 6.68 -6.35
N GLN A 101 -5.69 7.09 -7.56
CA GLN A 101 -6.34 8.38 -7.84
C GLN A 101 -7.86 8.32 -7.73
N ASN A 102 -8.42 7.13 -7.53
CA ASN A 102 -9.87 6.92 -7.46
C ASN A 102 -10.18 5.74 -6.54
N LEU A 103 -10.17 6.00 -5.24
CA LEU A 103 -10.36 4.96 -4.24
C LEU A 103 -11.83 4.64 -4.02
N ALA A 104 -12.15 3.34 -4.05
CA ALA A 104 -13.53 2.84 -3.87
C ALA A 104 -13.84 2.58 -2.39
N PHE A 105 -13.42 3.48 -1.51
CA PHE A 105 -13.71 3.40 -0.08
C PHE A 105 -14.54 4.62 0.35
N PRO A 106 -15.38 4.46 1.38
CA PRO A 106 -16.06 5.60 1.98
C PRO A 106 -15.08 6.60 2.60
N ASP A 107 -15.56 7.82 2.85
CA ASP A 107 -14.80 8.81 3.59
C ASP A 107 -14.44 8.28 4.99
N GLU A 108 -13.31 8.71 5.51
CA GLU A 108 -12.90 8.44 6.89
C GLU A 108 -12.97 6.94 7.27
N THR A 109 -12.39 6.09 6.41
CA THR A 109 -12.37 4.64 6.61
C THR A 109 -11.14 4.15 7.35
N PHE A 110 -9.99 4.78 7.13
CA PHE A 110 -8.70 4.30 7.61
C PHE A 110 -8.08 5.23 8.65
N ASP A 111 -7.37 4.64 9.60
CA ASP A 111 -6.57 5.38 10.58
C ASP A 111 -5.21 5.79 10.03
N VAL A 112 -4.68 4.99 9.11
CA VAL A 112 -3.36 5.21 8.50
C VAL A 112 -3.44 4.91 7.01
N VAL A 113 -2.82 5.77 6.21
CA VAL A 113 -2.56 5.53 4.79
C VAL A 113 -1.05 5.52 4.60
N VAL A 114 -0.53 4.49 3.96
CA VAL A 114 0.90 4.32 3.69
C VAL A 114 1.11 4.25 2.19
N SER A 115 2.11 4.96 1.68
CA SER A 115 2.57 4.82 0.31
C SER A 115 4.08 5.02 0.23
N ARG A 116 4.72 4.40 -0.76
CA ARG A 116 6.16 4.52 -0.97
C ARG A 116 6.45 4.67 -2.45
N ASN A 117 7.17 5.75 -2.80
CA ASN A 117 7.62 6.01 -4.18
C ASN A 117 6.50 5.93 -5.22
N LEU A 118 5.27 6.27 -4.83
CA LEU A 118 4.12 6.12 -5.70
C LEU A 118 3.82 7.39 -6.50
N THR A 119 4.00 8.56 -5.91
CA THR A 119 3.50 9.81 -6.48
C THR A 119 4.11 10.17 -7.83
N TRP A 120 5.37 9.84 -8.09
CA TRP A 120 6.00 10.11 -9.37
C TRP A 120 5.48 9.22 -10.51
N ASN A 121 4.77 8.13 -10.18
CA ASN A 121 4.16 7.22 -11.14
C ASN A 121 2.71 7.56 -11.46
N LEU A 122 2.14 8.58 -10.82
CA LEU A 122 0.72 8.92 -10.98
C LEU A 122 0.52 9.94 -12.08
N GLU A 123 -0.56 9.76 -12.83
CA GLU A 123 -0.97 10.72 -13.84
C GLU A 123 -1.43 12.04 -13.23
N ASN A 124 -2.17 11.98 -12.13
CA ASN A 124 -2.65 13.14 -11.39
C ASN A 124 -2.41 13.00 -9.89
N PRO A 125 -1.21 13.37 -9.40
CA PRO A 125 -0.88 13.25 -7.99
C PRO A 125 -1.81 14.04 -7.06
N GLN A 126 -2.29 15.21 -7.49
CA GLN A 126 -3.18 16.03 -6.67
C GLN A 126 -4.51 15.34 -6.41
N LYS A 127 -5.06 14.67 -7.41
CA LYS A 127 -6.28 13.87 -7.26
C LYS A 127 -6.05 12.71 -6.30
N ALA A 128 -4.90 12.06 -6.40
CA ALA A 128 -4.52 10.98 -5.48
C ALA A 128 -4.47 11.48 -4.04
N TYR A 129 -3.79 12.59 -3.78
CA TYR A 129 -3.71 13.18 -2.43
C TYR A 129 -5.09 13.49 -1.85
N LYS A 130 -5.99 14.04 -2.65
CA LYS A 130 -7.37 14.31 -2.22
C LYS A 130 -8.07 13.03 -1.79
N GLU A 131 -7.92 11.95 -2.58
CA GLU A 131 -8.52 10.66 -2.27
C GLU A 131 -7.93 10.05 -1.01
N TRP A 132 -6.62 10.13 -0.84
CA TRP A 132 -5.96 9.58 0.36
C TRP A 132 -6.42 10.31 1.62
N HIS A 133 -6.51 11.64 1.58
CA HIS A 133 -7.04 12.42 2.70
C HIS A 133 -8.52 12.17 2.95
N ARG A 134 -9.30 11.98 1.90
CA ARG A 134 -10.73 11.69 2.01
C ARG A 134 -10.98 10.41 2.82
N VAL A 135 -10.21 9.35 2.55
CA VAL A 135 -10.40 8.05 3.20
C VAL A 135 -9.75 7.97 4.59
N LEU A 136 -8.95 8.96 4.98
CA LEU A 136 -8.39 9.05 6.32
C LEU A 136 -9.41 9.60 7.32
N LYS A 137 -9.44 8.99 8.50
CA LYS A 137 -10.19 9.53 9.63
C LYS A 137 -9.51 10.79 10.16
N MET A 138 -10.28 11.66 10.82
CA MET A 138 -9.72 12.81 11.52
C MET A 138 -8.70 12.33 12.56
N GLY A 139 -7.53 12.95 12.58
CA GLY A 139 -6.42 12.53 13.43
C GLY A 139 -5.62 11.34 12.88
N GLY A 140 -5.96 10.88 11.69
CA GLY A 140 -5.22 9.81 11.02
C GLY A 140 -3.85 10.25 10.52
N CYS A 141 -3.02 9.28 10.16
CA CYS A 141 -1.65 9.48 9.70
C CYS A 141 -1.51 9.11 8.21
N ASP A 142 -0.90 10.00 7.44
CA ASP A 142 -0.52 9.75 6.05
C ASP A 142 1.01 9.64 5.98
N ALA A 143 1.52 8.44 5.78
CA ALA A 143 2.95 8.17 5.68
C ALA A 143 3.34 7.94 4.22
N GLU A 144 3.85 8.98 3.58
CA GLU A 144 4.38 8.94 2.20
C GLU A 144 5.90 8.79 2.26
N LEU A 145 6.41 7.71 1.68
CA LEU A 145 7.82 7.35 1.79
C LEU A 145 8.52 7.22 0.43
#